data_08315e53024a016964ea9f5a6947f4ac
#
_entry.id   08315e53024a016964ea9f5a6947f4ac
#
_cell.length_a   1.000
_cell.length_b   1.000
_cell.length_c   1.000
_cell.angle_alpha   90.00
_cell.angle_beta   90.00
_cell.angle_gamma   90.00
#
_symmetry.space_group_name_H-M   'P 1'
#
loop_
_entity.id
_entity.type
_entity.pdbx_description
1 polymer ?
#
loop_
_entity_poly.entity_id
_entity_poly.type
_entity_poly.pdbx_seq_one_letter_code
_entity_poly.pdbx_strand_id
1 'polypeptide(L)'
;MKKILTVTFAAMLFSAAALAQNTSSSYQTALGIGVYPGAITIKHFTQPNRALEGLLYFYNYGVRFTGLYEIHGDINDAAGLKWFLGPGAHLGFWNNDWKDHYPDRNGGIDIGVDGIIGLDYKFKGAPINISVQWQPSFTIASYAYFEGGWGGFALRYTIK
;
A
#
# COMPACT_ATOMS: atom_id res chain seq x y z
N MET A 1 17.99 17.73 -15.19
CA MET A 1 16.60 17.33 -15.15
C MET A 1 16.29 16.27 -14.07
N LYS A 2 17.08 15.16 -13.93
CA LYS A 2 16.83 14.11 -12.91
C LYS A 2 16.84 14.64 -11.46
N LYS A 3 17.77 15.55 -11.10
CA LYS A 3 17.86 16.13 -9.74
C LYS A 3 16.67 17.03 -9.38
N ILE A 4 16.11 17.74 -10.35
CA ILE A 4 14.93 18.61 -10.14
C ILE A 4 13.69 17.76 -9.87
N LEU A 5 13.52 16.65 -10.60
CA LEU A 5 12.38 15.73 -10.41
C LEU A 5 12.39 15.10 -9.02
N THR A 6 13.58 14.72 -8.51
CA THR A 6 13.73 14.13 -7.18
C THR A 6 13.40 15.14 -6.06
N VAL A 7 13.84 16.40 -6.21
CA VAL A 7 13.56 17.46 -5.24
C VAL A 7 12.07 17.81 -5.24
N THR A 8 11.44 17.86 -6.42
CA THR A 8 9.99 18.13 -6.53
C THR A 8 9.15 17.03 -5.91
N PHE A 9 9.53 15.77 -6.12
CA PHE A 9 8.84 14.63 -5.52
C PHE A 9 9.01 14.59 -3.98
N ALA A 10 10.21 14.87 -3.48
CA ALA A 10 10.46 14.99 -2.05
C ALA A 10 9.68 16.16 -1.42
N ALA A 11 9.61 17.32 -2.10
CA ALA A 11 8.84 18.46 -1.63
C ALA A 11 7.33 18.19 -1.58
N MET A 12 6.76 17.42 -2.52
CA MET A 12 5.37 16.99 -2.50
C MET A 12 5.07 16.06 -1.32
N LEU A 13 5.98 15.15 -0.97
CA LEU A 13 5.83 14.28 0.20
C LEU A 13 5.86 15.07 1.51
N PHE A 14 6.72 16.09 1.62
CA PHE A 14 6.78 16.94 2.81
C PHE A 14 5.55 17.84 2.95
N SER A 15 5.01 18.38 1.86
CA SER A 15 3.81 19.22 1.90
C SER A 15 2.56 18.39 2.26
N ALA A 16 2.45 17.15 1.79
CA ALA A 16 1.37 16.25 2.17
C ALA A 16 1.39 15.90 3.68
N ALA A 17 2.58 15.72 4.27
CA ALA A 17 2.74 15.48 5.69
C ALA A 17 2.30 16.69 6.56
N ALA A 18 2.47 17.92 6.06
CA ALA A 18 2.08 19.14 6.77
C ALA A 18 0.56 19.36 6.79
N LEU A 19 -0.16 18.92 5.76
CA LEU A 19 -1.63 19.04 5.66
C LEU A 19 -2.38 18.00 6.53
N ALA A 20 -1.69 16.91 6.92
CA ALA A 20 -2.30 15.81 7.67
C ALA A 20 -2.32 16.02 9.21
N GLN A 21 -2.05 17.22 9.72
CA GLN A 21 -1.77 17.44 11.15
C GLN A 21 -2.99 17.37 12.09
N ASN A 22 -4.23 17.31 11.60
CA ASN A 22 -5.44 17.39 12.46
C ASN A 22 -6.42 16.22 12.27
N THR A 23 -5.99 15.08 11.74
CA THR A 23 -6.90 13.98 11.44
C THR A 23 -6.85 12.90 12.52
N SER A 24 -7.98 12.58 13.12
CA SER A 24 -8.13 11.45 14.02
C SER A 24 -8.62 10.22 13.25
N SER A 25 -7.92 9.09 13.37
CA SER A 25 -8.46 7.83 12.86
C SER A 25 -9.68 7.41 13.68
N SER A 26 -10.73 6.94 13.02
CA SER A 26 -11.95 6.46 13.68
C SER A 26 -11.83 5.01 14.17
N TYR A 27 -10.72 4.35 13.92
CA TYR A 27 -10.36 3.00 14.37
C TYR A 27 -8.84 2.89 14.55
N GLN A 28 -8.39 1.91 15.33
CA GLN A 28 -6.97 1.69 15.57
C GLN A 28 -6.40 0.60 14.65
N THR A 29 -7.10 -0.53 14.55
CA THR A 29 -6.66 -1.66 13.74
C THR A 29 -7.77 -2.10 12.80
N ALA A 30 -7.40 -2.55 11.62
CA ALA A 30 -8.33 -3.18 10.69
C ALA A 30 -7.68 -4.40 10.06
N LEU A 31 -8.45 -5.50 9.95
CA LEU A 31 -8.03 -6.75 9.35
C LEU A 31 -9.00 -7.11 8.22
N GLY A 32 -8.51 -7.54 7.09
CA GLY A 32 -9.38 -7.84 5.96
C GLY A 32 -8.72 -8.52 4.80
N ILE A 33 -9.38 -8.39 3.66
CA ILE A 33 -8.97 -8.97 2.39
C ILE A 33 -8.82 -7.89 1.33
N GLY A 34 -7.83 -8.06 0.46
CA GLY A 34 -7.68 -7.33 -0.78
C GLY A 34 -8.26 -8.14 -1.94
N VAL A 35 -8.81 -7.42 -2.92
CA VAL A 35 -9.36 -8.01 -4.14
C VAL A 35 -8.63 -7.40 -5.32
N TYR A 36 -8.10 -8.29 -6.17
CA TYR A 36 -7.34 -7.96 -7.37
C TYR A 36 -6.07 -7.11 -7.13
N PRO A 37 -4.92 -7.79 -6.83
CA PRO A 37 -4.80 -9.22 -6.59
C PRO A 37 -5.31 -9.63 -5.21
N GLY A 38 -5.58 -10.94 -5.02
CA GLY A 38 -6.01 -11.48 -3.73
C GLY A 38 -4.95 -11.28 -2.65
N ALA A 39 -5.35 -10.71 -1.52
CA ALA A 39 -4.46 -10.47 -0.40
C ALA A 39 -5.18 -10.59 0.95
N ILE A 40 -4.41 -10.89 1.99
CA ILE A 40 -4.80 -10.60 3.39
C ILE A 40 -4.12 -9.29 3.76
N THR A 41 -4.85 -8.41 4.45
CA THR A 41 -4.35 -7.10 4.85
C THR A 41 -4.61 -6.83 6.32
N ILE A 42 -3.61 -6.25 6.99
CA ILE A 42 -3.73 -5.71 8.34
C ILE A 42 -3.22 -4.26 8.31
N LYS A 43 -4.06 -3.33 8.76
CA LYS A 43 -3.72 -1.91 8.88
C LYS A 43 -3.81 -1.49 10.34
N HIS A 44 -2.77 -0.82 10.84
CA HIS A 44 -2.72 -0.34 12.22
C HIS A 44 -2.29 1.12 12.26
N PHE A 45 -3.12 1.97 12.87
CA PHE A 45 -2.80 3.36 13.08
C PHE A 45 -1.90 3.52 14.31
N THR A 46 -0.68 3.94 14.09
CA THR A 46 0.30 4.25 15.15
C THR A 46 0.12 5.67 15.68
N GLN A 47 -0.49 6.55 14.88
CA GLN A 47 -0.85 7.92 15.21
C GLN A 47 -2.18 8.26 14.52
N PRO A 48 -2.86 9.34 14.89
CA PRO A 48 -4.16 9.70 14.33
C PRO A 48 -4.23 9.75 12.79
N ASN A 49 -3.11 10.04 12.15
CA ASN A 49 -2.99 10.19 10.70
C ASN A 49 -1.87 9.33 10.08
N ARG A 50 -1.32 8.36 10.81
CA ARG A 50 -0.23 7.51 10.32
C ARG A 50 -0.53 6.05 10.60
N ALA A 51 -0.45 5.22 9.58
CA ALA A 51 -0.68 3.80 9.68
C ALA A 51 0.50 2.98 9.15
N LEU A 52 0.62 1.78 9.68
CA LEU A 52 1.39 0.69 9.10
C LEU A 52 0.39 -0.29 8.48
N GLU A 53 0.59 -0.67 7.25
CA GLU A 53 -0.18 -1.72 6.60
C GLU A 53 0.74 -2.86 6.18
N GLY A 54 0.35 -4.08 6.53
CA GLY A 54 0.95 -5.31 6.05
C GLY A 54 0.00 -6.00 5.07
N LEU A 55 0.51 -6.42 3.93
CA LEU A 55 -0.24 -7.17 2.92
C LEU A 55 0.50 -8.47 2.61
N LEU A 56 -0.27 -9.55 2.56
CA LEU A 56 0.18 -10.84 2.05
C LEU A 56 -0.63 -11.14 0.78
N TYR A 57 0.01 -10.96 -0.35
CA TYR A 57 -0.54 -11.26 -1.66
C TYR A 57 -0.34 -12.73 -2.01
N PHE A 58 -1.38 -13.33 -2.62
CA PHE A 58 -1.35 -14.69 -3.13
C PHE A 58 -1.44 -14.67 -4.65
N TYR A 59 -0.47 -15.31 -5.27
CA TYR A 59 -0.37 -15.44 -6.71
C TYR A 59 -0.27 -16.91 -7.12
N ASN A 60 -0.63 -17.22 -8.35
CA ASN A 60 -0.52 -18.59 -8.88
C ASN A 60 0.92 -19.13 -8.82
N TYR A 61 1.90 -18.24 -8.85
CA TYR A 61 3.32 -18.59 -8.92
C TYR A 61 4.10 -18.27 -7.63
N GLY A 62 3.42 -17.77 -6.58
CA GLY A 62 4.10 -17.43 -5.34
C GLY A 62 3.31 -16.56 -4.39
N VAL A 63 4.02 -16.04 -3.39
CA VAL A 63 3.48 -15.12 -2.39
C VAL A 63 4.37 -13.88 -2.29
N ARG A 64 3.75 -12.75 -1.97
CA ARG A 64 4.48 -11.49 -1.75
C ARG A 64 4.01 -10.85 -0.46
N PHE A 65 4.95 -10.55 0.42
CA PHE A 65 4.76 -9.71 1.59
C PHE A 65 5.07 -8.26 1.24
N THR A 66 4.21 -7.35 1.61
CA THR A 66 4.44 -5.91 1.48
C THR A 66 4.16 -5.22 2.80
N GLY A 67 5.10 -4.39 3.24
CA GLY A 67 4.93 -3.48 4.37
C GLY A 67 4.88 -2.04 3.87
N LEU A 68 3.89 -1.28 4.31
CA LEU A 68 3.63 0.10 3.89
C LEU A 68 3.57 1.00 5.12
N TYR A 69 4.12 2.19 4.99
CA TYR A 69 3.93 3.29 5.93
C TYR A 69 3.06 4.34 5.25
N GLU A 70 1.91 4.62 5.83
CA GLU A 70 0.89 5.47 5.23
C GLU A 70 0.67 6.75 6.02
N ILE A 71 0.53 7.85 5.31
CA ILE A 71 0.09 9.14 5.84
C ILE A 71 -1.32 9.37 5.31
N HIS A 72 -2.27 9.60 6.20
CA HIS A 72 -3.67 9.82 5.90
C HIS A 72 -4.06 11.28 6.08
N GLY A 73 -4.94 11.78 5.23
CA GLY A 73 -5.54 13.10 5.35
C GLY A 73 -7.04 13.06 5.09
N ASP A 74 -7.79 13.94 5.75
CA ASP A 74 -9.23 14.06 5.54
C ASP A 74 -9.53 14.71 4.19
N ILE A 75 -10.66 14.34 3.61
CA ILE A 75 -11.23 15.02 2.45
C ILE A 75 -12.37 15.90 2.96
N ASN A 76 -12.26 17.20 2.73
CA ASN A 76 -13.25 18.18 3.15
C ASN A 76 -14.64 17.79 2.59
N ASP A 77 -15.67 17.97 3.40
CA ASP A 77 -17.08 17.69 3.08
C ASP A 77 -17.40 16.20 2.82
N ALA A 78 -16.46 15.28 3.07
CA ALA A 78 -16.66 13.84 2.90
C ALA A 78 -16.34 13.05 4.18
N ALA A 79 -17.24 13.14 5.16
CA ALA A 79 -17.05 12.52 6.46
C ALA A 79 -16.78 11.01 6.37
N GLY A 80 -15.66 10.56 6.92
CA GLY A 80 -15.21 9.16 6.89
C GLY A 80 -14.35 8.79 5.68
N LEU A 81 -14.22 9.66 4.67
CA LEU A 81 -13.35 9.48 3.53
C LEU A 81 -12.01 10.17 3.78
N LYS A 82 -10.92 9.43 3.59
CA LYS A 82 -9.55 9.91 3.70
C LYS A 82 -8.77 9.56 2.44
N TRP A 83 -7.85 10.42 2.05
CA TRP A 83 -6.78 10.03 1.15
C TRP A 83 -5.61 9.46 1.96
N PHE A 84 -4.80 8.63 1.36
CA PHE A 84 -3.54 8.20 1.94
C PHE A 84 -2.47 8.03 0.87
N LEU A 85 -1.23 8.16 1.30
CA LEU A 85 -0.06 7.89 0.48
C LEU A 85 1.13 7.51 1.38
N GLY A 86 2.14 6.85 0.79
CA GLY A 86 3.35 6.53 1.53
C GLY A 86 4.33 5.63 0.80
N PRO A 87 5.49 5.40 1.41
CA PRO A 87 6.46 4.42 0.96
C PRO A 87 6.21 3.04 1.56
N GLY A 88 6.81 2.04 0.92
CA GLY A 88 6.83 0.67 1.40
C GLY A 88 8.00 -0.14 0.86
N ALA A 89 8.00 -1.40 1.24
CA ALA A 89 8.92 -2.39 0.72
C ALA A 89 8.24 -3.75 0.62
N HIS A 90 8.74 -4.59 -0.27
CA HIS A 90 8.22 -5.93 -0.46
C HIS A 90 9.30 -7.00 -0.51
N LEU A 91 8.85 -8.21 -0.20
CA LEU A 91 9.59 -9.45 -0.32
C LEU A 91 8.70 -10.48 -0.99
N GLY A 92 9.07 -10.93 -2.18
CA GLY A 92 8.37 -11.94 -2.96
C GLY A 92 9.10 -13.28 -2.96
N PHE A 93 8.32 -14.36 -3.02
CA PHE A 93 8.79 -15.74 -3.15
C PHE A 93 8.07 -16.38 -4.32
N TRP A 94 8.82 -16.72 -5.38
CA TRP A 94 8.28 -17.21 -6.63
C TRP A 94 8.73 -18.66 -6.88
N ASN A 95 7.81 -19.51 -7.34
CA ASN A 95 8.09 -20.89 -7.68
C ASN A 95 8.77 -21.03 -9.05
N ASN A 96 9.11 -22.27 -9.44
CA ASN A 96 9.78 -22.53 -10.72
C ASN A 96 8.90 -22.24 -11.94
N ASP A 97 7.58 -22.36 -11.82
CA ASP A 97 6.63 -22.08 -12.91
C ASP A 97 6.64 -20.60 -13.31
N TRP A 98 7.10 -19.73 -12.40
CA TRP A 98 7.35 -18.32 -12.68
C TRP A 98 8.38 -18.12 -13.78
N LYS A 99 9.47 -18.92 -13.80
CA LYS A 99 10.50 -18.86 -14.83
C LYS A 99 9.98 -19.28 -16.21
N ASP A 100 9.10 -20.26 -16.25
CA ASP A 100 8.53 -20.75 -17.51
C ASP A 100 7.63 -19.71 -18.15
N HIS A 101 6.94 -18.90 -17.31
CA HIS A 101 6.07 -17.81 -17.77
C HIS A 101 6.81 -16.50 -18.08
N TYR A 102 7.92 -16.25 -17.38
CA TYR A 102 8.74 -15.05 -17.50
C TYR A 102 10.22 -15.41 -17.60
N PRO A 103 10.69 -15.88 -18.78
CA PRO A 103 12.06 -16.39 -18.98
C PRO A 103 13.16 -15.38 -18.62
N ASP A 104 12.85 -14.08 -18.78
CA ASP A 104 13.76 -12.98 -18.47
C ASP A 104 13.83 -12.63 -16.97
N ARG A 105 13.01 -13.28 -16.13
CA ARG A 105 12.96 -13.04 -14.69
C ARG A 105 13.47 -14.28 -13.94
N ASN A 106 14.43 -14.07 -13.05
CA ASN A 106 14.89 -15.15 -12.19
C ASN A 106 13.80 -15.50 -11.18
N GLY A 107 13.39 -16.77 -11.10
CA GLY A 107 12.55 -17.26 -10.02
C GLY A 107 13.30 -17.23 -8.68
N GLY A 108 12.59 -17.31 -7.57
CA GLY A 108 13.17 -17.33 -6.24
C GLY A 108 12.69 -16.15 -5.39
N ILE A 109 13.61 -15.37 -4.87
CA ILE A 109 13.29 -14.23 -3.99
C ILE A 109 13.40 -12.93 -4.78
N ASP A 110 12.40 -12.08 -4.68
CA ASP A 110 12.49 -10.69 -5.12
C ASP A 110 12.36 -9.74 -3.92
N ILE A 111 13.07 -8.62 -4.00
CA ILE A 111 13.06 -7.58 -2.96
C ILE A 111 12.97 -6.23 -3.67
N GLY A 112 12.13 -5.35 -3.17
CA GLY A 112 12.00 -4.03 -3.77
C GLY A 112 11.33 -3.00 -2.86
N VAL A 113 11.10 -1.84 -3.45
CA VAL A 113 10.46 -0.71 -2.82
C VAL A 113 9.11 -0.43 -3.46
N ASP A 114 8.19 0.07 -2.66
CA ASP A 114 6.82 0.37 -3.06
C ASP A 114 6.47 1.83 -2.78
N GLY A 115 5.59 2.36 -3.60
CA GLY A 115 4.80 3.52 -3.24
C GLY A 115 3.35 3.08 -3.05
N ILE A 116 2.58 3.83 -2.30
CA ILE A 116 1.12 3.64 -2.23
C ILE A 116 0.42 4.98 -2.28
N ILE A 117 -0.70 5.00 -2.96
CA ILE A 117 -1.67 6.10 -2.93
C ILE A 117 -3.08 5.53 -3.03
N GLY A 118 -4.01 6.10 -2.27
CA GLY A 118 -5.37 5.58 -2.29
C GLY A 118 -6.37 6.45 -1.53
N LEU A 119 -7.59 5.92 -1.51
CA LEU A 119 -8.71 6.44 -0.74
C LEU A 119 -9.18 5.38 0.25
N ASP A 120 -9.47 5.81 1.46
CA ASP A 120 -9.90 4.97 2.58
C ASP A 120 -11.22 5.51 3.12
N TYR A 121 -12.24 4.66 3.18
CA TYR A 121 -13.54 5.04 3.70
C TYR A 121 -13.95 4.16 4.87
N LYS A 122 -14.21 4.79 6.00
CA LYS A 122 -14.73 4.14 7.20
C LYS A 122 -16.23 4.40 7.34
N PHE A 123 -17.02 3.35 7.31
CA PHE A 123 -18.47 3.45 7.48
C PHE A 123 -18.84 3.90 8.91
N LYS A 124 -19.65 4.94 8.99
CA LYS A 124 -20.17 5.42 10.26
C LYS A 124 -21.20 4.42 10.81
N GLY A 125 -21.00 3.99 12.04
CA GLY A 125 -21.93 3.04 12.71
C GLY A 125 -21.71 1.56 12.37
N ALA A 126 -20.82 1.21 11.43
CA ALA A 126 -20.45 -0.17 11.13
C ALA A 126 -18.94 -0.40 11.29
N PRO A 127 -18.49 -1.57 11.76
CA PRO A 127 -17.07 -1.88 11.90
C PRO A 127 -16.43 -2.27 10.56
N ILE A 128 -16.72 -1.50 9.51
CA ILE A 128 -16.30 -1.78 8.13
C ILE A 128 -15.51 -0.60 7.59
N ASN A 129 -14.39 -0.93 6.96
CA ASN A 129 -13.55 -0.02 6.20
C ASN A 129 -13.36 -0.58 4.78
N ILE A 130 -13.42 0.28 3.79
CA ILE A 130 -13.07 -0.05 2.40
C ILE A 130 -11.99 0.89 1.92
N SER A 131 -11.11 0.42 1.05
CA SER A 131 -10.15 1.28 0.37
C SER A 131 -10.01 0.89 -1.10
N VAL A 132 -9.64 1.88 -1.90
CA VAL A 132 -9.11 1.70 -3.24
C VAL A 132 -7.72 2.28 -3.27
N GLN A 133 -6.76 1.52 -3.81
CA GLN A 133 -5.36 1.88 -3.75
C GLN A 133 -4.61 1.45 -4.99
N TRP A 134 -3.60 2.23 -5.35
CA TRP A 134 -2.60 1.90 -6.36
C TRP A 134 -1.23 1.84 -5.69
N GLN A 135 -0.51 0.75 -5.95
CA GLN A 135 0.78 0.44 -5.33
C GLN A 135 1.84 0.20 -6.40
N PRO A 136 2.42 1.26 -7.00
CA PRO A 136 3.57 1.11 -7.88
C PRO A 136 4.76 0.53 -7.11
N SER A 137 5.46 -0.42 -7.71
CA SER A 137 6.60 -1.07 -7.11
C SER A 137 7.81 -1.11 -8.03
N PHE A 138 8.99 -1.17 -7.43
CA PHE A 138 10.25 -1.31 -8.13
C PHE A 138 11.08 -2.41 -7.45
N THR A 139 11.25 -3.53 -8.13
CA THR A 139 12.09 -4.64 -7.69
C THR A 139 13.57 -4.27 -7.90
N ILE A 140 14.40 -4.49 -6.89
CA ILE A 140 15.82 -4.13 -6.87
C ILE A 140 16.68 -5.39 -6.99
N ALA A 141 16.33 -6.45 -6.26
CA ALA A 141 17.07 -7.72 -6.27
C ALA A 141 16.50 -8.69 -7.31
N SER A 142 17.33 -9.57 -7.84
CA SER A 142 17.10 -10.55 -8.90
C SER A 142 17.06 -9.96 -10.30
N TYR A 143 16.22 -9.00 -10.60
CA TYR A 143 16.16 -8.23 -11.84
C TYR A 143 15.43 -6.90 -11.56
N ALA A 144 16.08 -5.78 -11.88
CA ALA A 144 15.51 -4.48 -11.62
C ALA A 144 14.39 -4.15 -12.64
N TYR A 145 13.16 -4.07 -12.19
CA TYR A 145 12.02 -3.71 -13.04
C TYR A 145 10.93 -2.94 -12.27
N PHE A 146 10.16 -2.16 -13.03
CA PHE A 146 9.01 -1.45 -12.52
C PHE A 146 7.73 -2.25 -12.76
N GLU A 147 6.85 -2.28 -11.77
CA GLU A 147 5.54 -2.92 -11.87
C GLU A 147 4.46 -2.00 -11.32
N GLY A 148 3.48 -1.68 -12.14
CA GLY A 148 2.37 -0.79 -11.79
C GLY A 148 1.05 -1.52 -11.54
N GLY A 149 1.05 -2.84 -11.55
CA GLY A 149 -0.17 -3.67 -11.46
C GLY A 149 -0.63 -4.01 -10.05
N TRP A 150 0.08 -3.56 -9.02
CA TRP A 150 -0.29 -3.82 -7.63
C TRP A 150 -1.28 -2.77 -7.10
N GLY A 151 -2.08 -3.18 -6.11
CA GLY A 151 -3.10 -2.33 -5.50
C GLY A 151 -4.48 -2.99 -5.58
N GLY A 152 -5.52 -2.21 -5.89
CA GLY A 152 -6.89 -2.69 -6.02
C GLY A 152 -7.81 -2.24 -4.89
N PHE A 153 -8.78 -3.09 -4.54
CA PHE A 153 -9.73 -2.82 -3.47
C PHE A 153 -9.40 -3.63 -2.22
N ALA A 154 -9.67 -3.07 -1.05
CA ALA A 154 -9.64 -3.82 0.19
C ALA A 154 -10.90 -3.60 1.01
N LEU A 155 -11.35 -4.67 1.65
CA LEU A 155 -12.45 -4.68 2.62
C LEU A 155 -11.91 -5.16 3.96
N ARG A 156 -12.07 -4.36 5.01
CA ARG A 156 -11.51 -4.64 6.33
C ARG A 156 -12.58 -4.51 7.42
N TYR A 157 -12.48 -5.36 8.41
CA TYR A 157 -13.16 -5.23 9.69
C TYR A 157 -12.30 -4.38 10.62
N THR A 158 -12.89 -3.34 11.23
CA THR A 158 -12.18 -2.41 12.12
C THR A 158 -12.34 -2.80 13.58
N ILE A 159 -11.22 -2.78 14.28
CA ILE A 159 -11.09 -3.07 15.71
C ILE A 159 -10.65 -1.78 16.40
N LYS A 160 -11.31 -1.48 17.52
CA LYS A 160 -10.95 -0.32 18.35
C LYS A 160 -9.85 -0.67 19.33
#